data_176302ea50144074dcab3cd8c8c2e023
#
_entry.id   176302ea50144074dcab3cd8c8c2e023
#
_cell.length_a   1.000
_cell.length_b   1.000
_cell.length_c   1.000
_cell.angle_alpha   90.00
_cell.angle_beta   90.00
_cell.angle_gamma   90.00
#
_symmetry.space_group_name_H-M   'P 1'
#
loop_
_entity.id
_entity.type
_entity.pdbx_description
1 polymer ?
#
loop_
_entity_poly.entity_id
_entity_poly.type
_entity_poly.pdbx_seq_one_letter_code
_entity_poly.pdbx_strand_id
1 'polypeptide(L)'
;METIEWNEEQRKAFQDLLREFVALIDAKVQEEKQTCKKPKIPKYGSCQRGLNEFLAPWGYVCKISLGSGNLSNEPSIAFCRQDILGEGFVNREKPTPTKGFYIWLAYYWRNDLEKIDLCIGRSIEKDGEKECQKCLAYDKIVIENACYQKLYDDLEADLEDITDYFLHLVNAFNQIPTAYFELDPSSASS
;
A
#
# COMPACT_ATOMS: atom_id res chain seq x y z
N MET A 1 -8.18 -12.69 15.65
CA MET A 1 -6.81 -12.15 15.82
C MET A 1 -6.88 -11.03 16.86
N GLU A 2 -5.84 -10.90 17.70
CA GLU A 2 -5.73 -9.76 18.60
C GLU A 2 -5.59 -8.46 17.81
N THR A 3 -6.12 -7.37 18.36
CA THR A 3 -5.96 -6.04 17.78
C THR A 3 -4.51 -5.61 17.93
N ILE A 4 -3.91 -5.15 16.84
CA ILE A 4 -2.55 -4.60 16.83
C ILE A 4 -2.62 -3.18 17.38
N GLU A 5 -1.79 -2.90 18.38
CA GLU A 5 -1.58 -1.56 18.93
C GLU A 5 -0.08 -1.25 18.92
N TRP A 6 0.28 -0.03 18.58
CA TRP A 6 1.66 0.44 18.59
C TRP A 6 1.90 1.37 19.77
N ASN A 7 3.02 1.15 20.45
CA ASN A 7 3.52 2.11 21.43
C ASN A 7 4.12 3.34 20.74
N GLU A 8 4.47 4.36 21.52
CA GLU A 8 5.03 5.63 21.00
C GLU A 8 6.30 5.42 20.15
N GLU A 9 7.17 4.50 20.52
CA GLU A 9 8.40 4.22 19.77
C GLU A 9 8.10 3.60 18.40
N GLN A 10 7.16 2.66 18.35
CA GLN A 10 6.70 2.02 17.11
C GLN A 10 5.98 3.01 16.19
N ARG A 11 5.12 3.86 16.76
CA ARG A 11 4.45 4.92 16.02
C ARG A 11 5.47 5.85 15.37
N LYS A 12 6.43 6.34 16.16
CA LYS A 12 7.50 7.20 15.66
C LYS A 12 8.33 6.52 14.58
N ALA A 13 8.70 5.26 14.76
CA ALA A 13 9.46 4.51 13.75
C ALA A 13 8.72 4.40 12.41
N PHE A 14 7.41 4.14 12.44
CA PHE A 14 6.58 4.12 11.23
C PHE A 14 6.50 5.49 10.57
N GLN A 15 6.29 6.54 11.36
CA GLN A 15 6.22 7.93 10.89
C GLN A 15 7.55 8.36 10.22
N ASP A 16 8.69 8.00 10.81
CA ASP A 16 10.00 8.30 10.23
C ASP A 16 10.22 7.58 8.89
N LEU A 17 9.72 6.34 8.75
CA LEU A 17 9.75 5.60 7.48
C LEU A 17 8.84 6.23 6.41
N LEU A 18 7.67 6.75 6.79
CA LEU A 18 6.82 7.50 5.86
C LEU A 18 7.46 8.82 5.42
N ARG A 19 8.10 9.54 6.34
CA ARG A 19 8.89 10.75 6.01
C ARG A 19 10.03 10.42 5.04
N GLU A 20 10.75 9.32 5.25
CA GLU A 20 11.81 8.88 4.33
C GLU A 20 11.24 8.63 2.93
N PHE A 21 10.09 7.93 2.83
CA PHE A 21 9.43 7.66 1.55
C PHE A 21 9.05 8.95 0.82
N VAL A 22 8.40 9.90 1.50
CA VAL A 22 7.98 11.17 0.90
C VAL A 22 9.20 12.04 0.53
N ALA A 23 10.22 12.12 1.40
CA ALA A 23 11.44 12.89 1.13
C ALA A 23 12.19 12.40 -0.12
N LEU A 24 12.18 11.08 -0.41
CA LEU A 24 12.76 10.53 -1.64
C LEU A 24 12.06 11.07 -2.90
N ILE A 25 10.74 11.24 -2.82
CA ILE A 25 9.92 11.74 -3.92
C ILE A 25 10.13 13.25 -4.08
N ASP A 26 10.01 14.00 -2.98
CA ASP A 26 10.12 15.46 -2.96
C ASP A 26 11.48 15.94 -3.49
N ALA A 27 12.56 15.25 -3.15
CA ALA A 27 13.87 15.55 -3.70
C ALA A 27 13.88 15.47 -5.23
N LYS A 28 13.16 14.51 -5.82
CA LYS A 28 13.05 14.34 -7.27
C LYS A 28 12.07 15.33 -7.91
N VAL A 29 11.03 15.71 -7.21
CA VAL A 29 10.12 16.77 -7.64
C VAL A 29 10.84 18.12 -7.71
N GLN A 30 11.69 18.44 -6.73
CA GLN A 30 12.52 19.64 -6.77
C GLN A 30 13.54 19.61 -7.91
N GLU A 31 14.14 18.45 -8.22
CA GLU A 31 15.00 18.28 -9.39
C GLU A 31 14.25 18.58 -10.70
N GLU A 32 12.99 18.13 -10.85
CA GLU A 32 12.14 18.43 -12.01
C GLU A 32 11.89 19.94 -12.13
N LYS A 33 11.52 20.60 -11.04
CA LYS A 33 11.27 22.06 -11.03
C LYS A 33 12.50 22.88 -11.46
N GLN A 34 13.71 22.43 -11.09
CA GLN A 34 14.96 23.11 -11.43
C GLN A 34 15.43 22.82 -12.85
N THR A 35 15.24 21.61 -13.36
CA THR A 35 15.82 21.15 -14.62
C THR A 35 14.83 21.11 -15.77
N CYS A 36 13.53 21.24 -15.50
CA CYS A 36 12.42 21.04 -16.44
C CYS A 36 12.49 19.66 -17.16
N LYS A 37 13.13 18.67 -16.52
CA LYS A 37 13.25 17.31 -17.05
C LYS A 37 12.51 16.34 -16.13
N LYS A 38 11.80 15.39 -16.73
CA LYS A 38 11.09 14.33 -15.98
C LYS A 38 12.08 13.56 -15.08
N PRO A 39 11.84 13.52 -13.77
CA PRO A 39 12.81 12.98 -12.83
C PRO A 39 12.91 11.46 -12.94
N LYS A 40 14.12 10.96 -12.76
CA LYS A 40 14.38 9.52 -12.66
C LYS A 40 13.95 8.99 -11.29
N ILE A 41 13.62 7.70 -11.26
CA ILE A 41 13.30 7.01 -9.99
C ILE A 41 14.48 7.12 -9.03
N PRO A 42 14.27 7.58 -7.78
CA PRO A 42 15.31 7.57 -6.75
C PRO A 42 15.64 6.14 -6.30
N LYS A 43 16.79 5.98 -5.63
CA LYS A 43 17.10 4.72 -4.95
C LYS A 43 16.27 4.62 -3.68
N TYR A 44 15.41 3.61 -3.59
CA TYR A 44 14.46 3.40 -2.48
C TYR A 44 14.65 2.07 -1.74
N GLY A 45 15.70 1.31 -2.06
CA GLY A 45 15.91 -0.02 -1.49
C GLY A 45 16.10 -0.04 0.03
N SER A 46 16.72 1.02 0.63
CA SER A 46 16.84 1.18 2.08
C SER A 46 15.49 1.41 2.74
N CYS A 47 14.69 2.34 2.21
CA CYS A 47 13.35 2.64 2.69
C CYS A 47 12.44 1.40 2.64
N GLN A 48 12.40 0.68 1.50
CA GLN A 48 11.62 -0.55 1.39
C GLN A 48 12.06 -1.62 2.38
N ARG A 49 13.36 -1.77 2.62
CA ARG A 49 13.89 -2.72 3.59
C ARG A 49 13.50 -2.32 5.02
N GLY A 50 13.67 -1.05 5.40
CA GLY A 50 13.25 -0.53 6.70
C GLY A 50 11.78 -0.76 6.97
N LEU A 51 10.90 -0.48 6.01
CA LEU A 51 9.47 -0.78 6.11
C LEU A 51 9.20 -2.28 6.30
N ASN A 52 9.87 -3.15 5.54
CA ASN A 52 9.69 -4.60 5.66
C ASN A 52 10.18 -5.13 7.01
N GLU A 53 11.32 -4.67 7.51
CA GLU A 53 11.84 -5.02 8.83
C GLU A 53 10.89 -4.56 9.94
N PHE A 54 10.36 -3.35 9.84
CA PHE A 54 9.37 -2.80 10.77
C PHE A 54 8.07 -3.60 10.76
N LEU A 55 7.55 -3.99 9.59
CA LEU A 55 6.24 -4.63 9.42
C LEU A 55 6.25 -6.15 9.66
N ALA A 56 7.41 -6.80 9.58
CA ALA A 56 7.54 -8.26 9.70
C ALA A 56 6.91 -8.86 10.97
N PRO A 57 7.07 -8.26 12.17
CA PRO A 57 6.44 -8.78 13.40
C PRO A 57 4.92 -8.85 13.37
N TRP A 58 4.28 -8.04 12.53
CA TRP A 58 2.81 -8.01 12.37
C TRP A 58 2.31 -8.77 11.16
N GLY A 59 3.19 -9.54 10.49
CA GLY A 59 2.80 -10.38 9.36
C GLY A 59 2.54 -9.61 8.07
N TYR A 60 3.17 -8.44 7.89
CA TYR A 60 3.08 -7.64 6.68
C TYR A 60 4.41 -7.55 5.96
N VAL A 61 4.32 -7.36 4.65
CA VAL A 61 5.44 -7.06 3.75
C VAL A 61 4.98 -6.01 2.76
N CYS A 62 5.87 -5.10 2.34
CA CYS A 62 5.49 -4.03 1.42
C CYS A 62 6.26 -4.08 0.11
N LYS A 63 5.65 -3.43 -0.90
CA LYS A 63 6.28 -3.10 -2.17
C LYS A 63 6.13 -1.61 -2.43
N ILE A 64 7.26 -0.91 -2.55
CA ILE A 64 7.31 0.46 -3.05
C ILE A 64 7.26 0.43 -4.57
N SER A 65 6.42 1.28 -5.16
CA SER A 65 6.29 1.48 -6.60
C SER A 65 6.44 2.97 -6.91
N LEU A 66 7.53 3.33 -7.56
CA LEU A 66 7.83 4.72 -7.91
C LEU A 66 7.68 5.01 -9.42
N GLY A 67 7.26 4.03 -10.20
CA GLY A 67 7.11 4.13 -11.65
C GLY A 67 8.03 3.19 -12.43
N SER A 68 8.13 3.40 -13.74
CA SER A 68 8.97 2.61 -14.66
C SER A 68 9.95 3.55 -15.40
N GLY A 69 11.21 3.55 -14.98
CA GLY A 69 12.27 4.40 -15.53
C GLY A 69 12.23 5.87 -15.11
N ASN A 70 11.05 6.48 -15.05
CA ASN A 70 10.83 7.83 -14.52
C ASN A 70 9.86 7.76 -13.34
N LEU A 71 9.92 8.79 -12.48
CA LEU A 71 9.03 8.92 -11.34
C LEU A 71 7.57 8.97 -11.81
N SER A 72 6.73 8.15 -11.20
CA SER A 72 5.28 8.17 -11.40
C SER A 72 4.65 9.46 -10.86
N ASN A 73 3.47 9.82 -11.34
CA ASN A 73 2.67 10.87 -10.73
C ASN A 73 2.02 10.42 -9.41
N GLU A 74 2.02 9.11 -9.19
CA GLU A 74 1.40 8.41 -8.08
C GLU A 74 2.39 7.37 -7.50
N PRO A 75 3.53 7.81 -6.92
CA PRO A 75 4.38 6.93 -6.15
C PRO A 75 3.61 6.33 -4.98
N SER A 76 3.86 5.05 -4.68
CA SER A 76 2.98 4.34 -3.76
C SER A 76 3.67 3.21 -3.01
N ILE A 77 3.04 2.77 -1.94
CA ILE A 77 3.40 1.59 -1.15
C ILE A 77 2.19 0.67 -1.08
N ALA A 78 2.35 -0.58 -1.49
CA ALA A 78 1.38 -1.64 -1.26
C ALA A 78 1.83 -2.49 -0.06
N PHE A 79 1.04 -2.49 1.02
CA PHE A 79 1.29 -3.29 2.21
C PHE A 79 0.43 -4.55 2.16
N CYS A 80 1.06 -5.70 2.04
CA CYS A 80 0.40 -6.99 1.85
C CYS A 80 0.49 -7.84 3.11
N ARG A 81 -0.59 -8.54 3.44
CA ARG A 81 -0.57 -9.58 4.47
C ARG A 81 0.24 -10.78 3.96
N GLN A 82 1.17 -11.29 4.76
CA GLN A 82 2.01 -12.43 4.38
C GLN A 82 1.21 -13.74 4.28
N ASP A 83 0.17 -13.89 5.10
CA ASP A 83 -0.65 -15.11 5.18
C ASP A 83 -1.63 -15.32 4.01
N ILE A 84 -1.73 -14.33 3.11
CA ILE A 84 -2.54 -14.42 1.88
C ILE A 84 -1.68 -14.35 0.61
N LEU A 85 -0.34 -14.48 0.74
CA LEU A 85 0.57 -14.53 -0.40
C LEU A 85 0.84 -15.96 -0.83
N GLY A 86 0.91 -16.21 -2.14
CA GLY A 86 1.39 -17.46 -2.70
C GLY A 86 0.37 -18.26 -3.49
N GLU A 87 0.70 -19.51 -3.71
CA GLU A 87 -0.14 -20.42 -4.50
C GLU A 87 -1.51 -20.64 -3.84
N GLY A 88 -2.56 -20.62 -4.64
CA GLY A 88 -3.94 -20.76 -4.18
C GLY A 88 -4.60 -19.45 -3.76
N PHE A 89 -3.84 -18.35 -3.57
CA PHE A 89 -4.37 -17.04 -3.23
C PHE A 89 -4.42 -16.11 -4.43
N VAL A 90 -5.32 -15.12 -4.36
CA VAL A 90 -5.39 -14.05 -5.35
C VAL A 90 -4.14 -13.16 -5.34
N ASN A 91 -3.48 -13.03 -4.19
CA ASN A 91 -2.20 -12.35 -4.06
C ASN A 91 -1.05 -13.26 -4.50
N ARG A 92 -0.09 -12.73 -5.25
CA ARG A 92 1.09 -13.48 -5.66
C ARG A 92 2.05 -13.74 -4.50
N GLU A 93 2.98 -14.67 -4.69
CA GLU A 93 4.06 -14.98 -3.73
C GLU A 93 4.85 -13.74 -3.31
N LYS A 94 5.06 -12.80 -4.22
CA LYS A 94 5.73 -11.54 -3.93
C LYS A 94 4.72 -10.39 -3.93
N PRO A 95 4.81 -9.45 -2.97
CA PRO A 95 3.92 -8.29 -2.92
C PRO A 95 4.03 -7.48 -4.22
N THR A 96 2.87 -7.12 -4.76
CA THR A 96 2.76 -6.32 -5.98
C THR A 96 1.43 -5.57 -6.00
N PRO A 97 1.39 -4.32 -6.46
CA PRO A 97 0.13 -3.60 -6.64
C PRO A 97 -0.69 -4.09 -7.85
N THR A 98 -0.10 -4.93 -8.71
CA THR A 98 -0.75 -5.39 -9.95
C THR A 98 -1.63 -6.63 -9.76
N LYS A 99 -1.60 -7.26 -8.57
CA LYS A 99 -2.36 -8.47 -8.25
C LYS A 99 -2.81 -8.48 -6.79
N GLY A 100 -4.07 -8.84 -6.54
CA GLY A 100 -4.62 -9.09 -5.23
C GLY A 100 -5.02 -7.85 -4.45
N PHE A 101 -5.08 -8.00 -3.13
CA PHE A 101 -5.52 -6.99 -2.17
C PHE A 101 -4.37 -6.56 -1.26
N TYR A 102 -4.38 -5.30 -0.87
CA TYR A 102 -3.34 -4.68 -0.05
C TYR A 102 -3.87 -3.42 0.62
N ILE A 103 -3.20 -2.95 1.67
CA ILE A 103 -3.35 -1.57 2.12
C ILE A 103 -2.51 -0.72 1.17
N TRP A 104 -3.13 0.30 0.59
CA TRP A 104 -2.53 1.18 -0.40
C TRP A 104 -2.28 2.54 0.20
N LEU A 105 -1.03 3.02 0.11
CA LEU A 105 -0.67 4.40 0.39
C LEU A 105 -0.07 4.98 -0.87
N ALA A 106 -0.71 5.99 -1.44
CA ALA A 106 -0.23 6.75 -2.59
C ALA A 106 0.09 8.19 -2.22
N TYR A 107 1.10 8.75 -2.86
CA TYR A 107 1.49 10.15 -2.71
C TYR A 107 1.38 10.87 -4.05
N TYR A 108 0.40 11.78 -4.18
CA TYR A 108 0.15 12.55 -5.39
C TYR A 108 0.86 13.90 -5.31
N TRP A 109 1.94 14.08 -6.04
CA TRP A 109 2.77 15.28 -6.00
C TRP A 109 2.53 16.27 -7.14
N ARG A 110 1.66 15.94 -8.11
CA ARG A 110 1.32 16.85 -9.21
C ARG A 110 0.13 17.74 -8.86
N ASN A 111 0.13 18.94 -9.49
CA ASN A 111 -0.92 19.97 -9.38
C ASN A 111 -0.90 20.77 -8.06
N ASP A 112 0.28 20.93 -7.45
CA ASP A 112 0.49 21.70 -6.20
C ASP A 112 -0.41 21.25 -5.01
N LEU A 113 -1.01 20.09 -5.13
CA LEU A 113 -1.80 19.44 -4.09
C LEU A 113 -1.08 18.15 -3.73
N GLU A 114 -0.29 18.22 -2.67
CA GLU A 114 0.24 17.03 -2.02
C GLU A 114 -0.93 16.32 -1.37
N LYS A 115 -1.30 15.16 -1.92
CA LYS A 115 -2.37 14.33 -1.36
C LYS A 115 -1.85 12.96 -1.09
N ILE A 116 -2.17 12.47 0.10
CA ILE A 116 -1.92 11.09 0.49
C ILE A 116 -3.26 10.38 0.44
N ASP A 117 -3.32 9.29 -0.31
CA ASP A 117 -4.46 8.38 -0.35
C ASP A 117 -4.10 7.11 0.42
N LEU A 118 -4.89 6.78 1.42
CA LEU A 118 -4.71 5.61 2.26
C LEU A 118 -6.00 4.80 2.30
N CYS A 119 -5.95 3.55 1.81
CA CYS A 119 -7.12 2.68 1.71
C CYS A 119 -6.78 1.19 1.78
N ILE A 120 -7.78 0.34 1.97
CA ILE A 120 -7.69 -1.07 1.58
C ILE A 120 -8.05 -1.14 0.10
N GLY A 121 -7.04 -1.42 -0.73
CA GLY A 121 -7.15 -1.44 -2.17
C GLY A 121 -7.09 -2.84 -2.78
N ARG A 122 -7.39 -2.89 -4.06
CA ARG A 122 -7.19 -4.05 -4.91
C ARG A 122 -6.49 -3.66 -6.18
N SER A 123 -5.94 -4.64 -6.89
CA SER A 123 -5.45 -4.40 -8.23
C SER A 123 -6.58 -3.93 -9.16
N ILE A 124 -6.33 -2.84 -9.87
CA ILE A 124 -7.21 -2.28 -10.91
C ILE A 124 -6.72 -2.61 -12.33
N GLU A 125 -5.57 -3.28 -12.46
CA GLU A 125 -5.12 -3.78 -13.74
C GLU A 125 -6.05 -4.87 -14.25
N LYS A 126 -6.36 -4.86 -15.54
CA LYS A 126 -7.39 -5.68 -16.18
C LYS A 126 -7.42 -7.16 -15.74
N ASP A 127 -6.25 -7.80 -15.68
CA ASP A 127 -6.18 -9.21 -15.28
C ASP A 127 -6.20 -9.38 -13.76
N GLY A 128 -5.57 -8.45 -13.02
CA GLY A 128 -5.57 -8.42 -11.56
C GLY A 128 -6.97 -8.18 -11.00
N GLU A 129 -7.72 -7.26 -11.57
CA GLU A 129 -9.09 -6.97 -11.17
C GLU A 129 -10.02 -8.18 -11.38
N LYS A 130 -9.92 -8.85 -12.54
CA LYS A 130 -10.69 -10.06 -12.81
C LYS A 130 -10.39 -11.20 -11.83
N GLU A 131 -9.13 -11.35 -11.42
CA GLU A 131 -8.76 -12.34 -10.40
C GLU A 131 -9.32 -11.96 -9.04
N CYS A 132 -9.25 -10.69 -8.64
CA CYS A 132 -9.84 -10.21 -7.38
C CYS A 132 -11.36 -10.49 -7.31
N GLN A 133 -12.08 -10.39 -8.42
CA GLN A 133 -13.52 -10.68 -8.49
C GLN A 133 -13.88 -12.16 -8.26
N LYS A 134 -12.89 -13.06 -8.30
CA LYS A 134 -13.11 -14.51 -8.14
C LYS A 134 -13.01 -14.99 -6.69
N CYS A 135 -12.76 -14.13 -5.74
CA CYS A 135 -12.64 -14.49 -4.34
C CYS A 135 -13.62 -13.71 -3.45
N LEU A 136 -13.99 -14.30 -2.30
CA LEU A 136 -14.97 -13.71 -1.36
C LEU A 136 -14.51 -12.37 -0.77
N ALA A 137 -13.18 -12.13 -0.72
CA ALA A 137 -12.65 -10.86 -0.24
C ALA A 137 -13.08 -9.67 -1.10
N TYR A 138 -13.40 -9.88 -2.38
CA TYR A 138 -13.90 -8.82 -3.27
C TYR A 138 -15.19 -8.22 -2.74
N ASP A 139 -16.17 -9.06 -2.43
CA ASP A 139 -17.46 -8.61 -1.91
C ASP A 139 -17.27 -7.89 -0.57
N LYS A 140 -16.43 -8.44 0.30
CA LYS A 140 -16.14 -7.88 1.62
C LYS A 140 -15.45 -6.52 1.56
N ILE A 141 -14.45 -6.36 0.69
CA ILE A 141 -13.63 -5.15 0.61
C ILE A 141 -14.27 -4.09 -0.30
N VAL A 142 -14.83 -4.50 -1.43
CA VAL A 142 -15.29 -3.57 -2.47
C VAL A 142 -16.79 -3.26 -2.37
N ILE A 143 -17.62 -4.27 -2.15
CA ILE A 143 -19.07 -4.12 -2.18
C ILE A 143 -19.60 -3.70 -0.81
N GLU A 144 -19.19 -4.39 0.26
CA GLU A 144 -19.69 -4.11 1.62
C GLU A 144 -18.99 -2.92 2.29
N ASN A 145 -17.72 -2.66 1.95
CA ASN A 145 -16.85 -1.73 2.67
C ASN A 145 -16.17 -0.69 1.77
N ALA A 146 -16.86 -0.11 0.81
CA ALA A 146 -16.38 0.98 -0.05
C ALA A 146 -15.84 2.23 0.72
N CYS A 147 -15.90 2.23 2.05
CA CYS A 147 -15.54 3.35 2.93
C CYS A 147 -14.12 3.29 3.51
N TYR A 148 -13.31 2.29 3.19
CA TYR A 148 -11.93 2.21 3.69
C TYR A 148 -10.97 3.06 2.85
N GLN A 149 -11.30 4.34 2.66
CA GLN A 149 -10.42 5.29 2.00
C GLN A 149 -10.43 6.61 2.75
N LYS A 150 -9.25 7.18 2.98
CA LYS A 150 -9.07 8.51 3.54
C LYS A 150 -7.99 9.27 2.79
N LEU A 151 -8.28 10.52 2.50
CA LEU A 151 -7.37 11.44 1.82
C LEU A 151 -6.84 12.47 2.83
N TYR A 152 -5.55 12.79 2.70
CA TYR A 152 -4.86 13.78 3.51
C TYR A 152 -4.16 14.78 2.60
N ASP A 153 -4.12 16.02 3.04
CA ASP A 153 -3.54 17.11 2.24
C ASP A 153 -2.07 17.40 2.63
N ASP A 154 -1.68 17.08 3.86
CA ASP A 154 -0.34 17.37 4.40
C ASP A 154 0.17 16.23 5.25
N LEU A 155 1.38 15.70 4.92
CA LEU A 155 1.96 14.57 5.66
C LEU A 155 2.26 14.96 7.12
N GLU A 156 2.94 16.09 7.35
CA GLU A 156 3.41 16.44 8.69
C GLU A 156 2.27 16.87 9.61
N ALA A 157 1.29 17.60 9.07
CA ALA A 157 0.12 18.02 9.84
C ALA A 157 -0.79 16.84 10.19
N ASP A 158 -0.89 15.86 9.30
CA ASP A 158 -1.84 14.74 9.42
C ASP A 158 -1.18 13.42 9.89
N LEU A 159 0.12 13.44 10.21
CA LEU A 159 0.93 12.23 10.41
C LEU A 159 0.42 11.30 11.52
N GLU A 160 -0.07 11.86 12.62
CA GLU A 160 -0.69 11.08 13.70
C GLU A 160 -1.97 10.41 13.23
N ASP A 161 -2.83 11.14 12.54
CA ASP A 161 -4.08 10.60 12.00
C ASP A 161 -3.84 9.57 10.89
N ILE A 162 -2.83 9.78 10.04
CA ILE A 162 -2.38 8.79 9.04
C ILE A 162 -1.93 7.50 9.74
N THR A 163 -1.18 7.63 10.84
CA THR A 163 -0.69 6.48 11.63
C THR A 163 -1.85 5.71 12.27
N ASP A 164 -2.79 6.43 12.89
CA ASP A 164 -3.99 5.84 13.50
C ASP A 164 -4.86 5.15 12.45
N TYR A 165 -5.06 5.80 11.32
CA TYR A 165 -5.86 5.23 10.25
C TYR A 165 -5.19 4.02 9.58
N PHE A 166 -3.87 4.04 9.41
CA PHE A 166 -3.13 2.87 8.94
C PHE A 166 -3.33 1.68 9.87
N LEU A 167 -3.20 1.86 11.19
CA LEU A 167 -3.48 0.81 12.19
C LEU A 167 -4.92 0.33 12.13
N HIS A 168 -5.88 1.24 11.96
CA HIS A 168 -7.28 0.89 11.75
C HIS A 168 -7.44 -0.02 10.53
N LEU A 169 -6.82 0.32 9.40
CA LEU A 169 -6.86 -0.50 8.18
C LEU A 169 -6.19 -1.86 8.37
N VAL A 170 -5.03 -1.91 9.04
CA VAL A 170 -4.34 -3.18 9.37
C VAL A 170 -5.27 -4.08 10.19
N ASN A 171 -5.89 -3.54 11.23
CA ASN A 171 -6.81 -4.30 12.08
C ASN A 171 -8.07 -4.76 11.33
N ALA A 172 -8.66 -3.88 10.50
CA ALA A 172 -9.81 -4.23 9.67
C ALA A 172 -9.45 -5.31 8.63
N PHE A 173 -8.28 -5.18 7.97
CA PHE A 173 -7.83 -6.14 6.98
C PHE A 173 -7.53 -7.51 7.61
N ASN A 174 -6.98 -7.54 8.83
CA ASN A 174 -6.74 -8.75 9.59
C ASN A 174 -8.02 -9.47 10.05
N GLN A 175 -9.15 -8.79 10.15
CA GLN A 175 -10.45 -9.40 10.46
C GLN A 175 -11.02 -10.24 9.31
N ILE A 176 -10.55 -10.01 8.07
CA ILE A 176 -10.99 -10.79 6.92
C ILE A 176 -10.26 -12.14 6.93
N PRO A 177 -10.98 -13.28 7.00
CA PRO A 177 -10.38 -14.60 7.03
C PRO A 177 -9.50 -14.87 5.80
N THR A 178 -8.38 -15.55 5.96
CA THR A 178 -7.48 -15.91 4.85
C THR A 178 -8.19 -16.67 3.74
N ALA A 179 -9.13 -17.57 4.08
CA ALA A 179 -9.94 -18.32 3.12
C ALA A 179 -10.73 -17.42 2.14
N TYR A 180 -10.99 -16.16 2.50
CA TYR A 180 -11.70 -15.23 1.60
C TYR A 180 -10.83 -14.77 0.41
N PHE A 181 -9.50 -14.91 0.53
CA PHE A 181 -8.54 -14.54 -0.50
C PHE A 181 -8.11 -15.72 -1.37
N GLU A 182 -8.61 -16.92 -1.10
CA GLU A 182 -8.34 -18.11 -1.91
C GLU A 182 -9.06 -18.00 -3.28
N LEU A 183 -8.35 -18.43 -4.32
CA LEU A 183 -8.94 -18.57 -5.65
C LEU A 183 -9.85 -19.79 -5.66
N ASP A 184 -11.06 -19.65 -6.14
CA ASP A 184 -11.98 -20.78 -6.33
C ASP A 184 -11.40 -21.75 -7.36
N PRO A 185 -11.10 -23.01 -6.98
CA PRO A 185 -10.55 -24.01 -7.91
C PRO A 185 -11.45 -24.27 -9.12
N SER A 186 -12.77 -24.03 -9.00
CA SER A 186 -13.72 -24.18 -10.09
C SER A 186 -13.61 -23.10 -11.17
N SER A 187 -12.97 -21.96 -10.86
CA SER A 187 -12.80 -20.82 -11.78
C SER A 187 -11.58 -20.95 -12.71
N ALA A 188 -10.74 -21.95 -12.53
CA ALA A 188 -9.51 -22.17 -13.32
C ALA A 188 -9.77 -22.88 -14.68
N SER A 189 -11.02 -23.25 -14.99
CA SER A 189 -11.39 -24.07 -16.16
C SER A 189 -12.29 -23.33 -17.16
N SER A 190 -11.99 -22.03 -17.42
CA SER A 190 -12.77 -21.28 -18.44
C SER A 190 -11.82 -20.55 -19.39
#